data_a7664ddb94f6ff1d89fc161194abc0e3
#
_entry.id   a7664ddb94f6ff1d89fc161194abc0e3
#
_cell.length_a   1.000
_cell.length_b   1.000
_cell.length_c   1.000
_cell.angle_alpha   90.00
_cell.angle_beta   90.00
_cell.angle_gamma   90.00
#
_symmetry.space_group_name_H-M   'P 1'
#
loop_
_entity.id
_entity.type
_entity.pdbx_description
1 polymer ?
#
loop_
_entity_poly.entity_id
_entity_poly.type
_entity_poly.pdbx_seq_one_letter_code
_entity_poly.pdbx_strand_id
1 'polypeptide(L)'
;MKRNTPEDIRLSRRAFLGAGTALTLAAGTGINLGLSGEAQAATLKTSAHVLVVGSGLAGLGLVNRLRKQLDGARITLLDAKKVHHYQPGFTLVATGIWPMDKVSDTNAELIPAGVEWIQEMAGEFRPDSNQVVTESGRVLDYDYLIVATGLHLDYEQIEGMERQRIGTNGLASVYPSPELAQASWQAMDQFRQKGGKALMTLPHTPIKCAGAPLKMTFMLANRLEQSGKLADSTIDFHSSITSVFSVPVINQEVLDRWKAIGIPVHFQSRLVAIDIDARKATFEQANGERIVEDYDFIHVPPPMRAPDAVKNSPLAWQEGPMAAGGWLEVDPGTLQHKRYPNVFGCGDINGTAKGKTAATVKKSVPVVMENLLSVMQDRQPQKIFDGYTSCPLLVREGAALLVEFDYKDNLTPSLPMVKPLQDSYFAWLLKYRLFKPSYMAVAKGRV
;
A
#
# COMPACT_ATOMS: atom_id res chain seq x y z
N MET A 1 17.43 1.05 -39.39
CA MET A 1 16.99 1.69 -38.14
C MET A 1 18.23 2.05 -37.33
N LYS A 2 18.50 3.33 -37.12
CA LYS A 2 19.73 3.78 -36.44
C LYS A 2 19.53 3.61 -34.91
N ARG A 3 20.46 2.91 -34.27
CA ARG A 3 20.56 2.78 -32.82
C ARG A 3 21.08 4.11 -32.25
N ASN A 4 20.30 4.78 -31.43
CA ASN A 4 20.77 5.93 -30.64
C ASN A 4 21.61 5.40 -29.48
N THR A 5 22.84 5.87 -29.38
CA THR A 5 23.78 5.55 -28.31
C THR A 5 23.52 6.42 -27.05
N PRO A 6 23.96 6.03 -25.85
CA PRO A 6 23.63 6.67 -24.58
C PRO A 6 24.25 8.05 -24.31
N GLU A 7 24.93 8.66 -25.24
CA GLU A 7 25.69 9.90 -25.02
C GLU A 7 24.90 11.22 -25.12
N ASP A 8 23.64 11.20 -25.58
CA ASP A 8 22.89 12.42 -25.90
C ASP A 8 22.01 13.01 -24.77
N ILE A 9 22.16 12.56 -23.53
CA ILE A 9 21.41 13.14 -22.38
C ILE A 9 22.38 13.81 -21.39
N ARG A 10 23.16 14.76 -21.86
CA ARG A 10 23.74 15.80 -20.99
C ARG A 10 22.82 17.03 -20.98
N LEU A 11 21.77 16.99 -20.15
CA LEU A 11 21.02 18.20 -19.79
C LEU A 11 22.00 19.19 -19.15
N SER A 12 22.23 20.31 -19.81
CA SER A 12 23.16 21.36 -19.34
C SER A 12 22.66 21.90 -17.99
N ARG A 13 23.57 22.23 -17.08
CA ARG A 13 23.28 22.90 -15.79
C ARG A 13 22.38 24.13 -15.93
N ARG A 14 22.34 24.78 -17.09
CA ARG A 14 21.48 25.92 -17.41
C ARG A 14 20.01 25.55 -17.56
N ALA A 15 19.67 24.35 -18.07
CA ALA A 15 18.28 23.89 -18.17
C ALA A 15 17.71 23.56 -16.79
N PHE A 16 18.55 23.05 -15.86
CA PHE A 16 18.14 22.76 -14.49
C PHE A 16 17.88 24.04 -13.66
N LEU A 17 18.65 25.12 -13.88
CA LEU A 17 18.45 26.39 -13.21
C LEU A 17 17.24 27.16 -13.79
N GLY A 18 16.91 26.99 -15.07
CA GLY A 18 15.71 27.57 -15.67
C GLY A 18 14.39 27.01 -15.15
N ALA A 19 14.35 25.73 -14.80
CA ALA A 19 13.15 25.09 -14.21
C ALA A 19 12.94 25.48 -12.72
N GLY A 20 14.02 25.75 -11.98
CA GLY A 20 13.97 26.21 -10.59
C GLY A 20 13.46 27.63 -10.43
N THR A 21 13.79 28.54 -11.39
CA THR A 21 13.36 29.94 -11.37
C THR A 21 11.89 30.12 -11.80
N ALA A 22 11.32 29.22 -12.58
CA ALA A 22 9.89 29.28 -12.92
C ALA A 22 8.96 29.00 -11.74
N LEU A 23 9.41 28.24 -10.74
CA LEU A 23 8.63 27.98 -9.51
C LEU A 23 8.74 29.11 -8.47
N THR A 24 9.79 29.93 -8.53
CA THR A 24 9.98 31.05 -7.58
C THR A 24 9.43 32.40 -8.12
N LEU A 25 9.23 32.55 -9.42
CA LEU A 25 8.61 33.73 -10.01
C LEU A 25 7.08 33.77 -9.93
N ALA A 26 6.43 32.62 -9.65
CA ALA A 26 4.99 32.58 -9.37
C ALA A 26 4.61 33.14 -7.98
N ALA A 27 5.57 33.38 -7.11
CA ALA A 27 5.36 33.94 -5.77
C ALA A 27 5.48 35.49 -5.72
N GLY A 28 5.91 36.15 -6.82
CA GLY A 28 6.21 37.58 -6.82
C GLY A 28 5.32 38.46 -7.69
N THR A 29 4.48 37.91 -8.55
CA THR A 29 3.49 38.66 -9.31
C THR A 29 2.12 38.31 -8.81
N GLY A 30 1.39 39.28 -8.25
CA GLY A 30 0.06 39.13 -7.66
C GLY A 30 -1.04 38.66 -8.63
N ILE A 31 -0.83 37.52 -9.25
CA ILE A 31 -1.87 36.76 -9.87
C ILE A 31 -2.54 36.02 -8.71
N ASN A 32 -3.69 36.52 -8.28
CA ASN A 32 -4.64 35.90 -7.42
C ASN A 32 -5.14 34.64 -8.12
N LEU A 33 -4.32 33.60 -8.19
CA LEU A 33 -4.77 32.24 -8.37
C LEU A 33 -5.61 31.99 -7.12
N GLY A 34 -6.93 31.97 -7.28
CA GLY A 34 -7.89 31.66 -6.25
C GLY A 34 -7.50 30.36 -5.54
N LEU A 35 -6.54 30.47 -4.65
CA LEU A 35 -6.48 29.61 -3.49
C LEU A 35 -7.77 29.96 -2.74
N SER A 36 -8.85 29.27 -3.11
CA SER A 36 -9.95 29.09 -2.19
C SER A 36 -9.29 28.63 -0.91
N GLY A 37 -9.04 29.57 0.01
CA GLY A 37 -8.69 29.22 1.36
C GLY A 37 -9.72 28.18 1.75
N GLU A 38 -9.28 26.98 2.11
CA GLU A 38 -10.14 26.05 2.82
C GLU A 38 -10.68 26.91 3.97
N ALA A 39 -11.96 27.29 3.86
CA ALA A 39 -12.65 27.95 4.95
C ALA A 39 -12.41 27.02 6.12
N GLN A 40 -11.71 27.51 7.14
CA GLN A 40 -11.36 26.73 8.31
C GLN A 40 -12.67 26.20 8.85
N ALA A 41 -12.97 24.91 8.59
CA ALA A 41 -14.24 24.32 8.93
C ALA A 41 -14.46 24.61 10.43
N ALA A 42 -15.63 25.18 10.77
CA ALA A 42 -15.94 25.53 12.14
C ALA A 42 -15.73 24.30 13.02
N THR A 43 -14.93 24.47 14.07
CA THR A 43 -14.62 23.39 15.01
C THR A 43 -15.90 22.91 15.66
N LEU A 44 -16.21 21.63 15.60
CA LEU A 44 -17.38 21.05 16.24
C LEU A 44 -17.12 20.87 17.73
N LYS A 45 -17.96 21.54 18.57
CA LYS A 45 -17.94 21.34 20.04
C LYS A 45 -18.65 20.04 20.38
N THR A 46 -17.95 19.14 21.07
CA THR A 46 -18.51 17.86 21.52
C THR A 46 -17.68 17.30 22.66
N SER A 47 -18.29 16.57 23.57
CA SER A 47 -17.63 15.79 24.61
C SER A 47 -17.45 14.32 24.21
N ALA A 48 -17.79 13.95 22.97
CA ALA A 48 -17.76 12.58 22.52
C ALA A 48 -16.36 11.95 22.60
N HIS A 49 -16.32 10.66 22.91
CA HIS A 49 -15.11 9.86 22.87
C HIS A 49 -14.96 9.18 21.51
N VAL A 50 -13.94 9.57 20.78
CA VAL A 50 -13.56 8.94 19.50
C VAL A 50 -12.38 8.01 19.73
N LEU A 51 -12.59 6.70 19.51
CA LEU A 51 -11.55 5.69 19.56
C LEU A 51 -11.06 5.36 18.14
N VAL A 52 -9.78 5.51 17.90
CA VAL A 52 -9.12 5.15 16.64
C VAL A 52 -8.21 3.94 16.89
N VAL A 53 -8.44 2.85 16.19
CA VAL A 53 -7.65 1.62 16.34
C VAL A 53 -6.71 1.44 15.15
N GLY A 54 -5.41 1.56 15.41
CA GLY A 54 -4.34 1.45 14.41
C GLY A 54 -3.62 2.77 14.15
N SER A 55 -2.29 2.79 14.31
CA SER A 55 -1.41 3.94 14.11
C SER A 55 -0.70 3.92 12.74
N GLY A 56 -1.31 3.29 11.74
CA GLY A 56 -0.88 3.39 10.34
C GLY A 56 -1.20 4.78 9.75
N LEU A 57 -0.95 4.96 8.44
CA LEU A 57 -1.22 6.23 7.75
C LEU A 57 -2.65 6.74 7.97
N ALA A 58 -3.62 5.82 7.92
CA ALA A 58 -5.04 6.17 8.09
C ALA A 58 -5.34 6.68 9.50
N GLY A 59 -4.95 5.93 10.54
CA GLY A 59 -5.21 6.32 11.93
C GLY A 59 -4.49 7.60 12.30
N LEU A 60 -3.21 7.75 11.95
CA LEU A 60 -2.47 9.00 12.22
C LEU A 60 -3.07 10.20 11.49
N GLY A 61 -3.43 10.04 10.20
CA GLY A 61 -4.10 11.10 9.44
C GLY A 61 -5.42 11.53 10.06
N LEU A 62 -6.19 10.57 10.59
CA LEU A 62 -7.47 10.81 11.24
C LEU A 62 -7.31 11.46 12.61
N VAL A 63 -6.46 10.96 13.52
CA VAL A 63 -6.28 11.59 14.85
C VAL A 63 -5.76 13.01 14.75
N ASN A 64 -4.89 13.29 13.77
CA ASN A 64 -4.40 14.66 13.52
C ASN A 64 -5.50 15.60 13.01
N ARG A 65 -6.46 15.12 12.21
CA ARG A 65 -7.60 15.90 11.73
C ARG A 65 -8.67 16.06 12.81
N LEU A 66 -8.99 14.97 13.54
CA LEU A 66 -9.92 15.00 14.67
C LEU A 66 -9.50 16.04 15.70
N ARG A 67 -8.21 16.07 16.06
CA ARG A 67 -7.68 17.04 17.04
C ARG A 67 -7.83 18.50 16.59
N LYS A 68 -7.84 18.75 15.27
CA LYS A 68 -8.02 20.10 14.71
C LYS A 68 -9.49 20.50 14.56
N GLN A 69 -10.39 19.53 14.37
CA GLN A 69 -11.79 19.79 14.00
C GLN A 69 -12.79 19.57 15.14
N LEU A 70 -12.35 18.93 16.23
CA LEU A 70 -13.19 18.70 17.41
C LEU A 70 -12.67 19.52 18.61
N ASP A 71 -13.57 20.22 19.27
CA ASP A 71 -13.31 20.96 20.51
C ASP A 71 -14.04 20.26 21.68
N GLY A 72 -13.29 19.87 22.70
CA GLY A 72 -13.80 19.16 23.89
C GLY A 72 -13.85 17.63 23.75
N ALA A 73 -13.70 17.05 22.57
CA ALA A 73 -13.70 15.60 22.36
C ALA A 73 -12.52 14.90 23.06
N ARG A 74 -12.78 13.73 23.63
CA ARG A 74 -11.74 12.77 23.99
C ARG A 74 -11.34 11.98 22.76
N ILE A 75 -10.06 11.95 22.42
CA ILE A 75 -9.53 11.20 21.28
C ILE A 75 -8.51 10.21 21.79
N THR A 76 -8.75 8.91 21.57
CA THR A 76 -7.85 7.83 21.97
C THR A 76 -7.36 7.11 20.72
N LEU A 77 -6.04 6.90 20.65
CA LEU A 77 -5.39 6.06 19.64
C LEU A 77 -4.92 4.76 20.28
N LEU A 78 -5.39 3.61 19.79
CA LEU A 78 -5.00 2.29 20.28
C LEU A 78 -4.10 1.60 19.24
N ASP A 79 -2.83 1.43 19.53
CA ASP A 79 -1.87 0.61 18.76
C ASP A 79 -0.57 0.46 19.56
N ALA A 80 -0.04 -0.75 19.66
CA ALA A 80 1.23 -1.04 20.33
C ALA A 80 2.47 -0.59 19.54
N LYS A 81 2.34 -0.32 18.22
CA LYS A 81 3.46 -0.01 17.35
C LYS A 81 4.07 1.34 17.66
N LYS A 82 5.37 1.36 17.96
CA LYS A 82 6.14 2.58 18.23
C LYS A 82 6.82 3.14 16.97
N VAL A 83 7.09 2.28 16.00
CA VAL A 83 7.76 2.65 14.74
C VAL A 83 6.73 2.75 13.63
N HIS A 84 6.81 3.84 12.89
CA HIS A 84 6.00 4.09 11.70
C HIS A 84 6.80 3.77 10.44
N HIS A 85 6.25 2.90 9.60
CA HIS A 85 6.91 2.52 8.36
C HIS A 85 6.25 3.15 7.14
N TYR A 86 7.05 3.84 6.34
CA TYR A 86 6.66 4.25 4.99
C TYR A 86 6.70 3.04 4.05
N GLN A 87 5.70 2.16 4.16
CA GLN A 87 5.62 0.90 3.40
C GLN A 87 5.72 1.05 1.88
N PRO A 88 5.19 2.15 1.24
CA PRO A 88 5.40 2.35 -0.19
C PRO A 88 6.88 2.43 -0.61
N GLY A 89 7.78 2.69 0.32
CA GLY A 89 9.24 2.71 0.10
C GLY A 89 9.90 1.33 0.07
N PHE A 90 9.25 0.29 0.59
CA PHE A 90 9.84 -1.06 0.70
C PHE A 90 10.28 -1.63 -0.64
N THR A 91 9.56 -1.35 -1.73
CA THR A 91 10.00 -1.75 -3.08
C THR A 91 11.30 -1.07 -3.52
N LEU A 92 11.56 0.17 -3.05
CA LEU A 92 12.83 0.85 -3.32
C LEU A 92 13.98 0.27 -2.49
N VAL A 93 13.69 -0.18 -1.26
CA VAL A 93 14.65 -0.88 -0.41
C VAL A 93 14.94 -2.27 -0.98
N ALA A 94 13.92 -3.07 -1.27
CA ALA A 94 14.04 -4.44 -1.77
C ALA A 94 14.65 -4.54 -3.20
N THR A 95 14.93 -3.42 -3.84
CA THR A 95 15.58 -3.33 -5.15
C THR A 95 16.89 -2.53 -5.12
N GLY A 96 17.41 -2.21 -3.92
CA GLY A 96 18.70 -1.57 -3.71
C GLY A 96 18.77 -0.09 -4.07
N ILE A 97 17.61 0.59 -4.19
CA ILE A 97 17.55 2.01 -4.57
C ILE A 97 17.60 2.91 -3.34
N TRP A 98 16.98 2.48 -2.23
CA TRP A 98 17.01 3.17 -0.96
C TRP A 98 17.64 2.31 0.12
N PRO A 99 18.38 2.93 1.07
CA PRO A 99 18.70 2.27 2.32
C PRO A 99 17.44 2.15 3.20
N MET A 100 17.41 1.17 4.10
CA MET A 100 16.22 0.85 4.90
C MET A 100 15.84 1.93 5.93
N ASP A 101 16.80 2.73 6.39
CA ASP A 101 16.57 3.83 7.34
C ASP A 101 15.63 4.90 6.80
N LYS A 102 15.57 5.06 5.46
CA LYS A 102 14.66 6.01 4.82
C LYS A 102 13.18 5.70 4.96
N VAL A 103 12.81 4.52 5.41
CA VAL A 103 11.39 4.09 5.44
C VAL A 103 10.84 3.94 6.86
N SER A 104 11.59 4.34 7.87
CA SER A 104 11.17 4.28 9.28
C SER A 104 11.14 5.67 9.90
N ASP A 105 10.12 5.92 10.70
CA ASP A 105 9.88 7.14 11.47
C ASP A 105 9.31 6.72 12.85
N THR A 106 9.09 7.65 13.77
CA THR A 106 8.57 7.36 15.11
C THR A 106 7.10 7.76 15.23
N ASN A 107 6.21 6.86 15.66
CA ASN A 107 4.80 7.17 15.85
C ASN A 107 4.60 8.32 16.85
N ALA A 108 5.40 8.39 17.93
CA ALA A 108 5.30 9.44 18.92
C ALA A 108 5.45 10.86 18.33
N GLU A 109 6.27 11.04 17.28
CA GLU A 109 6.44 12.33 16.59
C GLU A 109 5.28 12.68 15.65
N LEU A 110 4.42 11.71 15.35
CA LEU A 110 3.29 11.86 14.43
C LEU A 110 1.96 12.01 15.15
N ILE A 111 1.89 11.61 16.43
CA ILE A 111 0.68 11.73 17.26
C ILE A 111 0.62 13.14 17.84
N PRO A 112 -0.48 13.88 17.61
CA PRO A 112 -0.58 15.25 18.10
C PRO A 112 -0.82 15.29 19.62
N ALA A 113 -0.40 16.39 20.25
CA ALA A 113 -0.69 16.64 21.65
C ALA A 113 -2.21 16.63 21.92
N GLY A 114 -2.63 16.08 23.07
CA GLY A 114 -4.02 15.94 23.46
C GLY A 114 -4.74 14.72 22.89
N VAL A 115 -4.02 13.81 22.22
CA VAL A 115 -4.49 12.46 21.90
C VAL A 115 -3.92 11.50 22.94
N GLU A 116 -4.78 10.70 23.57
CA GLU A 116 -4.36 9.62 24.45
C GLU A 116 -3.87 8.43 23.60
N TRP A 117 -2.60 8.09 23.69
CA TRP A 117 -2.06 6.93 23.01
C TRP A 117 -1.91 5.74 23.94
N ILE A 118 -2.74 4.71 23.72
CA ILE A 118 -2.69 3.44 24.44
C ILE A 118 -1.83 2.47 23.61
N GLN A 119 -0.65 2.13 24.16
CA GLN A 119 0.36 1.29 23.48
C GLN A 119 0.06 -0.20 23.66
N GLU A 120 -1.15 -0.61 23.27
CA GLU A 120 -1.62 -1.99 23.31
C GLU A 120 -2.26 -2.36 21.99
N MET A 121 -2.41 -3.67 21.72
CA MET A 121 -3.16 -4.17 20.56
C MET A 121 -4.63 -4.37 20.94
N ALA A 122 -5.52 -4.16 19.96
CA ALA A 122 -6.90 -4.56 20.08
C ALA A 122 -7.02 -6.09 19.99
N GLY A 123 -7.62 -6.70 21.00
CA GLY A 123 -7.90 -8.13 21.06
C GLY A 123 -9.32 -8.51 20.61
N GLU A 124 -10.31 -7.67 20.95
CA GLU A 124 -11.71 -7.93 20.63
C GLU A 124 -12.49 -6.64 20.37
N PHE A 125 -13.38 -6.65 19.39
CA PHE A 125 -14.36 -5.60 19.13
C PHE A 125 -15.76 -6.03 19.56
N ARG A 126 -16.40 -5.26 20.43
CA ARG A 126 -17.76 -5.45 20.94
C ARG A 126 -18.65 -4.30 20.51
N PRO A 127 -19.04 -4.20 19.23
CA PRO A 127 -19.74 -3.03 18.73
C PRO A 127 -21.15 -2.85 19.31
N ASP A 128 -21.82 -3.92 19.75
CA ASP A 128 -23.15 -3.85 20.36
C ASP A 128 -23.13 -3.12 21.73
N SER A 129 -22.00 -3.15 22.42
CA SER A 129 -21.77 -2.42 23.68
C SER A 129 -20.87 -1.18 23.53
N ASN A 130 -20.49 -0.81 22.30
CA ASN A 130 -19.55 0.27 21.99
C ASN A 130 -18.22 0.14 22.74
N GLN A 131 -17.62 -1.05 22.72
CA GLN A 131 -16.38 -1.35 23.43
C GLN A 131 -15.33 -1.99 22.51
N VAL A 132 -14.07 -1.71 22.81
CA VAL A 132 -12.91 -2.45 22.33
C VAL A 132 -12.14 -2.99 23.53
N VAL A 133 -11.82 -4.28 23.52
CA VAL A 133 -11.00 -4.91 24.58
C VAL A 133 -9.58 -5.07 24.02
N THR A 134 -8.58 -4.67 24.77
CA THR A 134 -7.17 -4.86 24.41
C THR A 134 -6.72 -6.29 24.68
N GLU A 135 -5.58 -6.70 24.13
CA GLU A 135 -4.99 -8.03 24.42
C GLU A 135 -4.65 -8.22 25.90
N SER A 136 -4.43 -7.13 26.66
CA SER A 136 -4.24 -7.19 28.13
C SER A 136 -5.55 -7.30 28.92
N GLY A 137 -6.71 -7.24 28.26
CA GLY A 137 -8.03 -7.28 28.89
C GLY A 137 -8.59 -5.92 29.32
N ARG A 138 -7.91 -4.80 29.01
CA ARG A 138 -8.43 -3.46 29.26
C ARG A 138 -9.63 -3.18 28.36
N VAL A 139 -10.74 -2.74 28.92
CA VAL A 139 -11.97 -2.34 28.20
C VAL A 139 -11.91 -0.84 27.91
N LEU A 140 -12.15 -0.47 26.66
CA LEU A 140 -12.21 0.90 26.17
C LEU A 140 -13.58 1.16 25.59
N ASP A 141 -14.37 2.03 26.26
CA ASP A 141 -15.66 2.49 25.73
C ASP A 141 -15.43 3.56 24.65
N TYR A 142 -16.38 3.73 23.75
CA TYR A 142 -16.38 4.78 22.74
C TYR A 142 -17.80 5.25 22.38
N ASP A 143 -17.92 6.49 21.95
CA ASP A 143 -19.12 6.98 21.25
C ASP A 143 -18.98 6.71 19.75
N TYR A 144 -17.78 6.91 19.21
CA TYR A 144 -17.47 6.67 17.80
C TYR A 144 -16.18 5.87 17.67
N LEU A 145 -16.17 4.91 16.73
CA LEU A 145 -15.03 4.04 16.46
C LEU A 145 -14.53 4.22 15.04
N ILE A 146 -13.21 4.36 14.88
CA ILE A 146 -12.54 4.28 13.58
C ILE A 146 -11.62 3.08 13.58
N VAL A 147 -11.88 2.11 12.70
CA VAL A 147 -11.04 0.93 12.50
C VAL A 147 -10.04 1.21 11.38
N ALA A 148 -8.75 1.31 11.74
CA ALA A 148 -7.64 1.60 10.84
C ALA A 148 -6.47 0.61 11.04
N THR A 149 -6.78 -0.63 11.42
CA THR A 149 -5.84 -1.68 11.86
C THR A 149 -4.91 -2.19 10.75
N GLY A 150 -5.20 -1.85 9.49
CA GLY A 150 -4.49 -2.42 8.35
C GLY A 150 -4.86 -3.89 8.13
N LEU A 151 -3.86 -4.74 7.80
CA LEU A 151 -4.08 -6.13 7.45
C LEU A 151 -3.00 -7.04 8.04
N HIS A 152 -3.30 -8.35 8.04
CA HIS A 152 -2.40 -9.41 8.42
C HIS A 152 -1.74 -10.03 7.17
N LEU A 153 -0.44 -10.31 7.27
CA LEU A 153 0.36 -11.01 6.25
C LEU A 153 0.38 -12.50 6.60
N ASP A 154 -0.41 -13.29 5.91
CA ASP A 154 -0.75 -14.67 6.27
C ASP A 154 0.21 -15.66 5.59
N TYR A 155 1.50 -15.60 5.99
CA TYR A 155 2.55 -16.50 5.48
C TYR A 155 2.29 -17.97 5.85
N GLU A 156 1.54 -18.18 6.90
CA GLU A 156 1.18 -19.48 7.46
C GLU A 156 0.34 -20.32 6.48
N GLN A 157 -0.28 -19.69 5.47
CA GLN A 157 -0.99 -20.41 4.41
C GLN A 157 -0.05 -21.08 3.39
N ILE A 158 1.25 -20.80 3.45
CA ILE A 158 2.26 -21.39 2.55
C ILE A 158 3.09 -22.38 3.39
N GLU A 159 2.90 -23.68 3.16
CA GLU A 159 3.60 -24.72 3.90
C GLU A 159 5.13 -24.56 3.75
N GLY A 160 5.88 -24.67 4.85
CA GLY A 160 7.32 -24.52 4.89
C GLY A 160 7.83 -23.07 4.76
N MET A 161 6.93 -22.09 4.66
CA MET A 161 7.33 -20.69 4.60
C MET A 161 7.70 -20.14 5.97
N GLU A 162 8.95 -19.81 6.16
CA GLU A 162 9.49 -19.21 7.37
C GLU A 162 9.86 -17.75 7.12
N ARG A 163 9.07 -16.81 7.67
CA ARG A 163 9.25 -15.38 7.47
C ARG A 163 10.64 -14.87 7.87
N GLN A 164 11.22 -15.42 8.93
CA GLN A 164 12.56 -15.06 9.41
C GLN A 164 13.69 -15.50 8.47
N ARG A 165 13.42 -16.40 7.55
CA ARG A 165 14.39 -16.89 6.55
C ARG A 165 14.40 -16.07 5.25
N ILE A 166 13.57 -15.03 5.14
CA ILE A 166 13.64 -14.09 4.01
C ILE A 166 15.04 -13.47 3.94
N GLY A 167 15.65 -13.52 2.76
CA GLY A 167 17.04 -13.14 2.50
C GLY A 167 18.01 -14.31 2.38
N THR A 168 17.58 -15.53 2.75
CA THR A 168 18.41 -16.75 2.63
C THR A 168 17.95 -17.63 1.48
N ASN A 169 18.84 -18.39 0.89
CA ASN A 169 18.56 -19.36 -0.19
C ASN A 169 17.72 -18.80 -1.34
N GLY A 170 17.89 -17.51 -1.69
CA GLY A 170 17.15 -16.86 -2.76
C GLY A 170 15.72 -16.43 -2.39
N LEU A 171 15.25 -16.68 -1.17
CA LEU A 171 13.92 -16.30 -0.73
C LEU A 171 13.81 -14.78 -0.49
N ALA A 172 12.82 -14.14 -1.10
CA ALA A 172 12.54 -12.72 -0.97
C ALA A 172 11.06 -12.44 -0.70
N SER A 173 10.75 -11.39 0.05
CA SER A 173 9.42 -10.83 0.20
C SER A 173 9.49 -9.36 0.63
N VAL A 174 8.83 -8.49 -0.13
CA VAL A 174 8.90 -7.03 0.05
C VAL A 174 8.00 -6.49 1.18
N TYR A 175 7.11 -7.32 1.73
CA TYR A 175 6.00 -6.82 2.55
C TYR A 175 6.23 -6.73 4.05
N PRO A 176 7.08 -7.58 4.70
CA PRO A 176 7.02 -7.76 6.15
C PRO A 176 7.56 -6.58 6.95
N SER A 177 8.77 -6.12 6.62
CA SER A 177 9.46 -5.05 7.35
C SER A 177 10.59 -4.43 6.49
N PRO A 178 11.16 -3.28 6.91
CA PRO A 178 12.34 -2.70 6.26
C PRO A 178 13.54 -3.65 6.23
N GLU A 179 13.79 -4.38 7.33
CA GLU A 179 14.90 -5.32 7.46
C GLU A 179 14.76 -6.48 6.47
N LEU A 180 13.54 -7.03 6.34
CA LEU A 180 13.27 -8.13 5.40
C LEU A 180 13.18 -7.65 3.95
N ALA A 181 12.81 -6.38 3.71
CA ALA A 181 12.95 -5.76 2.41
C ALA A 181 14.44 -5.58 2.02
N GLN A 182 15.29 -5.19 2.98
CA GLN A 182 16.75 -5.12 2.78
C GLN A 182 17.35 -6.51 2.56
N ALA A 183 16.92 -7.53 3.31
CA ALA A 183 17.33 -8.91 3.11
C ALA A 183 16.88 -9.45 1.74
N SER A 184 15.69 -9.07 1.27
CA SER A 184 15.21 -9.37 -0.09
C SER A 184 16.08 -8.74 -1.18
N TRP A 185 16.59 -7.52 -0.94
CA TRP A 185 17.58 -6.93 -1.84
C TRP A 185 18.88 -7.74 -1.87
N GLN A 186 19.38 -8.18 -0.72
CA GLN A 186 20.59 -8.99 -0.66
C GLN A 186 20.46 -10.30 -1.45
N ALA A 187 19.31 -10.97 -1.36
CA ALA A 187 19.01 -12.15 -2.17
C ALA A 187 18.95 -11.82 -3.68
N MET A 188 18.29 -10.71 -4.05
CA MET A 188 18.24 -10.25 -5.44
C MET A 188 19.62 -9.85 -5.97
N ASP A 189 20.44 -9.20 -5.16
CA ASP A 189 21.79 -8.76 -5.53
C ASP A 189 22.73 -9.94 -5.80
N GLN A 190 22.63 -10.99 -4.97
CA GLN A 190 23.36 -12.24 -5.19
C GLN A 190 22.88 -12.95 -6.47
N PHE A 191 21.56 -13.00 -6.68
CA PHE A 191 20.98 -13.63 -7.86
C PHE A 191 21.40 -12.93 -9.17
N ARG A 192 21.30 -11.58 -9.23
CA ARG A 192 21.68 -10.83 -10.44
C ARG A 192 23.14 -10.95 -10.84
N GLN A 193 24.02 -11.35 -9.91
CA GLN A 193 25.44 -11.61 -10.22
C GLN A 193 25.67 -12.97 -10.85
N LYS A 194 24.84 -13.96 -10.52
CA LYS A 194 24.97 -15.34 -10.97
C LYS A 194 24.07 -15.66 -12.18
N GLY A 195 22.86 -15.12 -12.19
CA GLY A 195 21.79 -15.59 -13.05
C GLY A 195 21.13 -16.86 -12.51
N GLY A 196 20.27 -17.49 -13.30
CA GLY A 196 19.56 -18.70 -12.95
C GLY A 196 18.06 -18.59 -13.11
N LYS A 197 17.28 -19.39 -12.35
CA LYS A 197 15.82 -19.42 -12.40
C LYS A 197 15.20 -18.57 -11.30
N ALA A 198 14.40 -17.60 -11.67
CA ALA A 198 13.63 -16.77 -10.76
C ALA A 198 12.13 -17.07 -10.84
N LEU A 199 11.48 -17.28 -9.71
CA LEU A 199 10.03 -17.44 -9.58
C LEU A 199 9.44 -16.20 -8.90
N MET A 200 8.49 -15.56 -9.57
CA MET A 200 7.75 -14.42 -9.05
C MET A 200 6.31 -14.82 -8.82
N THR A 201 5.71 -14.47 -7.69
CA THR A 201 4.37 -14.99 -7.35
C THR A 201 3.37 -13.89 -7.04
N LEU A 202 2.07 -14.18 -7.24
CA LEU A 202 0.93 -13.35 -6.85
C LEU A 202 -0.11 -14.23 -6.15
N PRO A 203 -0.50 -13.92 -4.89
CA PRO A 203 -1.48 -14.72 -4.16
C PRO A 203 -2.91 -14.48 -4.65
N HIS A 204 -3.84 -15.34 -4.23
CA HIS A 204 -5.25 -15.32 -4.61
C HIS A 204 -6.10 -14.30 -3.83
N THR A 205 -5.58 -13.74 -2.75
CA THR A 205 -6.30 -12.79 -1.90
C THR A 205 -6.08 -11.34 -2.34
N PRO A 206 -6.97 -10.41 -1.95
CA PRO A 206 -6.65 -8.98 -2.07
C PRO A 206 -5.40 -8.63 -1.25
N ILE A 207 -4.44 -7.94 -1.85
CA ILE A 207 -3.19 -7.55 -1.19
C ILE A 207 -3.02 -6.03 -1.15
N LYS A 208 -2.33 -5.53 -0.12
CA LYS A 208 -1.88 -4.13 -0.14
C LYS A 208 -0.87 -3.92 -1.27
N CYS A 209 -0.98 -2.77 -1.97
CA CYS A 209 -0.11 -2.44 -3.10
C CYS A 209 0.00 -3.60 -4.11
N ALA A 210 -1.14 -3.98 -4.75
CA ALA A 210 -1.19 -5.08 -5.72
C ALA A 210 -0.17 -4.99 -6.87
N GLY A 211 0.36 -3.80 -7.14
CA GLY A 211 1.48 -3.62 -8.06
C GLY A 211 2.86 -3.92 -7.48
N ALA A 212 3.02 -4.28 -6.20
CA ALA A 212 4.36 -4.54 -5.65
C ALA A 212 5.01 -5.81 -6.25
N PRO A 213 4.31 -6.94 -6.43
CA PRO A 213 4.87 -8.11 -7.11
C PRO A 213 5.33 -7.78 -8.54
N LEU A 214 4.54 -7.00 -9.27
CA LEU A 214 4.85 -6.55 -10.63
C LEU A 214 6.11 -5.67 -10.66
N LYS A 215 6.23 -4.73 -9.70
CA LYS A 215 7.44 -3.90 -9.56
C LYS A 215 8.68 -4.74 -9.28
N MET A 216 8.56 -5.72 -8.38
CA MET A 216 9.68 -6.61 -8.07
C MET A 216 10.12 -7.40 -9.29
N THR A 217 9.17 -7.87 -10.12
CA THR A 217 9.46 -8.58 -11.39
C THR A 217 10.17 -7.68 -12.39
N PHE A 218 9.64 -6.49 -12.66
CA PHE A 218 10.26 -5.53 -13.56
C PHE A 218 11.66 -5.10 -13.08
N MET A 219 11.78 -4.82 -11.80
CA MET A 219 13.06 -4.38 -11.23
C MET A 219 14.09 -5.52 -11.21
N LEU A 220 13.68 -6.77 -10.99
CA LEU A 220 14.57 -7.93 -11.12
C LEU A 220 15.10 -8.04 -12.55
N ALA A 221 14.23 -7.99 -13.56
CA ALA A 221 14.63 -8.00 -14.97
C ALA A 221 15.62 -6.86 -15.28
N ASN A 222 15.32 -5.64 -14.79
CA ASN A 222 16.23 -4.50 -14.96
C ASN A 222 17.59 -4.69 -14.26
N ARG A 223 17.61 -5.29 -13.07
CA ARG A 223 18.87 -5.59 -12.35
C ARG A 223 19.70 -6.65 -13.07
N LEU A 224 19.06 -7.66 -13.64
CA LEU A 224 19.72 -8.67 -14.49
C LEU A 224 20.26 -8.06 -15.80
N GLU A 225 19.50 -7.18 -16.44
CA GLU A 225 19.96 -6.43 -17.62
C GLU A 225 21.21 -5.60 -17.30
N GLN A 226 21.20 -4.84 -16.20
CA GLN A 226 22.32 -4.01 -15.76
C GLN A 226 23.58 -4.82 -15.42
N SER A 227 23.42 -6.07 -14.96
CA SER A 227 24.54 -6.97 -14.66
C SER A 227 24.96 -7.84 -15.84
N GLY A 228 24.29 -7.72 -17.01
CA GLY A 228 24.56 -8.55 -18.19
C GLY A 228 24.14 -10.01 -18.04
N LYS A 229 23.25 -10.31 -17.07
CA LYS A 229 22.82 -11.68 -16.74
C LYS A 229 21.39 -12.00 -17.18
N LEU A 230 20.69 -11.09 -17.86
CA LEU A 230 19.31 -11.31 -18.28
C LEU A 230 19.20 -12.50 -19.25
N ALA A 231 20.15 -12.65 -20.19
CA ALA A 231 20.15 -13.74 -21.13
C ALA A 231 20.51 -15.12 -20.50
N ASP A 232 21.20 -15.10 -19.35
CA ASP A 232 21.59 -16.29 -18.58
C ASP A 232 20.54 -16.65 -17.52
N SER A 233 19.39 -15.99 -17.53
CA SER A 233 18.36 -16.15 -16.49
C SER A 233 16.99 -16.37 -17.08
N THR A 234 16.13 -17.08 -16.35
CA THR A 234 14.69 -17.16 -16.61
C THR A 234 13.93 -16.49 -15.46
N ILE A 235 12.85 -15.81 -15.79
CA ILE A 235 11.92 -15.23 -14.81
C ILE A 235 10.54 -15.74 -15.15
N ASP A 236 9.95 -16.55 -14.29
CA ASP A 236 8.59 -17.07 -14.43
C ASP A 236 7.67 -16.37 -13.44
N PHE A 237 6.50 -15.93 -13.89
CA PHE A 237 5.51 -15.29 -13.02
C PHE A 237 4.30 -16.20 -12.81
N HIS A 238 4.05 -16.61 -11.57
CA HIS A 238 2.92 -17.44 -11.17
C HIS A 238 1.84 -16.58 -10.52
N SER A 239 0.70 -16.45 -11.20
CA SER A 239 -0.48 -15.80 -10.65
C SER A 239 -1.49 -16.83 -10.15
N SER A 240 -1.89 -16.73 -8.90
CA SER A 240 -2.95 -17.59 -8.35
C SER A 240 -4.35 -17.30 -8.94
N ILE A 241 -4.48 -16.24 -9.72
CA ILE A 241 -5.74 -15.80 -10.37
C ILE A 241 -5.56 -15.74 -11.90
N THR A 242 -6.60 -15.33 -12.63
CA THR A 242 -6.62 -15.25 -14.10
C THR A 242 -6.03 -13.95 -14.67
N SER A 243 -5.43 -13.13 -13.83
CA SER A 243 -4.81 -11.85 -14.22
C SER A 243 -3.56 -11.58 -13.39
N VAL A 244 -2.78 -10.58 -13.77
CA VAL A 244 -1.67 -10.05 -12.94
C VAL A 244 -2.04 -8.73 -12.27
N PHE A 245 -3.10 -8.07 -12.74
CA PHE A 245 -3.63 -6.83 -12.17
C PHE A 245 -5.14 -6.73 -12.39
N SER A 246 -5.86 -6.11 -11.44
CA SER A 246 -7.33 -6.08 -11.44
C SER A 246 -7.95 -5.13 -12.49
N VAL A 247 -7.19 -4.15 -13.00
CA VAL A 247 -7.65 -3.21 -14.03
C VAL A 247 -7.24 -3.72 -15.41
N PRO A 248 -8.19 -4.04 -16.32
CA PRO A 248 -7.88 -4.76 -17.57
C PRO A 248 -6.84 -4.10 -18.46
N VAL A 249 -6.91 -2.79 -18.66
CA VAL A 249 -5.95 -2.06 -19.51
C VAL A 249 -4.54 -2.05 -18.93
N ILE A 250 -4.41 -2.02 -17.61
CA ILE A 250 -3.11 -2.10 -16.92
C ILE A 250 -2.58 -3.53 -16.96
N ASN A 251 -3.47 -4.52 -16.75
CA ASN A 251 -3.13 -5.93 -16.87
C ASN A 251 -2.53 -6.23 -18.25
N GLN A 252 -3.19 -5.77 -19.32
CA GLN A 252 -2.72 -5.99 -20.68
C GLN A 252 -1.36 -5.33 -20.93
N GLU A 253 -1.18 -4.09 -20.50
CA GLU A 253 0.09 -3.36 -20.63
C GLU A 253 1.25 -4.10 -19.94
N VAL A 254 1.02 -4.65 -18.73
CA VAL A 254 2.04 -5.45 -18.03
C VAL A 254 2.37 -6.72 -18.79
N LEU A 255 1.37 -7.45 -19.28
CA LEU A 255 1.56 -8.69 -20.03
C LEU A 255 2.33 -8.46 -21.34
N ASP A 256 2.01 -7.39 -22.06
CA ASP A 256 2.70 -7.03 -23.31
C ASP A 256 4.17 -6.70 -23.07
N ARG A 257 4.46 -5.95 -22.00
CA ARG A 257 5.84 -5.64 -21.60
C ARG A 257 6.61 -6.88 -21.18
N TRP A 258 6.01 -7.77 -20.40
CA TRP A 258 6.66 -9.00 -19.96
C TRP A 258 6.90 -9.96 -21.15
N LYS A 259 5.93 -10.07 -22.05
CA LYS A 259 6.12 -10.83 -23.30
C LYS A 259 7.30 -10.31 -24.12
N ALA A 260 7.46 -8.98 -24.20
CA ALA A 260 8.56 -8.36 -24.96
C ALA A 260 9.95 -8.64 -24.39
N ILE A 261 10.05 -8.96 -23.09
CA ILE A 261 11.31 -9.31 -22.41
C ILE A 261 11.39 -10.78 -22.01
N GLY A 262 10.47 -11.63 -22.51
CA GLY A 262 10.53 -13.08 -22.35
C GLY A 262 10.13 -13.61 -20.98
N ILE A 263 9.26 -12.91 -20.25
CA ILE A 263 8.71 -13.36 -18.95
C ILE A 263 7.37 -14.05 -19.18
N PRO A 264 7.27 -15.39 -19.09
CA PRO A 264 6.01 -16.11 -19.17
C PRO A 264 5.18 -15.92 -17.91
N VAL A 265 3.86 -16.02 -18.06
CA VAL A 265 2.91 -15.94 -16.94
C VAL A 265 2.10 -17.23 -16.86
N HIS A 266 2.14 -17.89 -15.70
CA HIS A 266 1.39 -19.07 -15.36
C HIS A 266 0.16 -18.64 -14.53
N PHE A 267 -1.01 -18.61 -15.14
CA PHE A 267 -2.26 -18.25 -14.47
C PHE A 267 -2.84 -19.42 -13.69
N GLN A 268 -3.62 -19.11 -12.65
CA GLN A 268 -4.24 -20.10 -11.77
C GLN A 268 -3.20 -21.10 -11.20
N SER A 269 -2.01 -20.60 -10.95
CA SER A 269 -0.86 -21.33 -10.41
C SER A 269 -0.54 -20.76 -9.03
N ARG A 270 -1.04 -21.42 -7.97
CA ARG A 270 -0.97 -20.93 -6.59
C ARG A 270 0.20 -21.55 -5.85
N LEU A 271 1.08 -20.72 -5.32
CA LEU A 271 2.13 -21.18 -4.41
C LEU A 271 1.48 -21.72 -3.12
N VAL A 272 1.68 -23.00 -2.81
CA VAL A 272 1.10 -23.68 -1.65
C VAL A 272 2.16 -24.19 -0.67
N ALA A 273 3.38 -24.46 -1.12
CA ALA A 273 4.47 -24.87 -0.25
C ALA A 273 5.84 -24.41 -0.78
N ILE A 274 6.80 -24.30 0.11
CA ILE A 274 8.19 -23.98 -0.21
C ILE A 274 9.13 -24.80 0.68
N ASP A 275 10.12 -25.42 0.06
CA ASP A 275 11.29 -25.98 0.74
C ASP A 275 12.44 -25.00 0.53
N ILE A 276 12.75 -24.22 1.56
CA ILE A 276 13.75 -23.15 1.49
C ILE A 276 15.16 -23.73 1.36
N ASP A 277 15.44 -24.88 1.98
CA ASP A 277 16.77 -25.49 1.96
C ASP A 277 17.05 -26.19 0.63
N ALA A 278 16.06 -26.91 0.11
CA ALA A 278 16.15 -27.53 -1.21
C ALA A 278 15.91 -26.55 -2.37
N ARG A 279 15.47 -25.29 -2.07
CA ARG A 279 15.08 -24.28 -3.07
C ARG A 279 14.02 -24.78 -4.04
N LYS A 280 12.95 -25.35 -3.50
CA LYS A 280 11.82 -25.88 -4.25
C LYS A 280 10.54 -25.16 -3.88
N ALA A 281 9.72 -24.82 -4.86
CA ALA A 281 8.42 -24.23 -4.68
C ALA A 281 7.34 -25.14 -5.27
N THR A 282 6.25 -25.40 -4.53
CA THR A 282 5.15 -26.22 -4.99
C THR A 282 3.97 -25.32 -5.36
N PHE A 283 3.53 -25.45 -6.61
CA PHE A 283 2.38 -24.74 -7.15
C PHE A 283 1.22 -25.67 -7.38
N GLU A 284 0.03 -25.29 -6.87
CA GLU A 284 -1.23 -25.95 -7.15
C GLU A 284 -1.93 -25.27 -8.33
N GLN A 285 -2.22 -26.05 -9.36
CA GLN A 285 -2.90 -25.62 -10.58
C GLN A 285 -4.44 -25.64 -10.40
N ALA A 286 -5.18 -25.03 -11.34
CA ALA A 286 -6.64 -24.98 -11.31
C ALA A 286 -7.31 -26.37 -11.26
N ASN A 287 -6.67 -27.39 -11.83
CA ASN A 287 -7.14 -28.78 -11.84
C ASN A 287 -6.77 -29.56 -10.56
N GLY A 288 -6.13 -28.89 -9.58
CA GLY A 288 -5.65 -29.50 -8.34
C GLY A 288 -4.30 -30.22 -8.45
N GLU A 289 -3.70 -30.25 -9.64
CA GLU A 289 -2.35 -30.81 -9.84
C GLU A 289 -1.30 -29.96 -9.12
N ARG A 290 -0.31 -30.60 -8.50
CA ARG A 290 0.79 -29.94 -7.84
C ARG A 290 2.07 -30.12 -8.64
N ILE A 291 2.68 -28.99 -9.03
CA ILE A 291 3.94 -28.91 -9.76
C ILE A 291 5.01 -28.40 -8.82
N VAL A 292 6.15 -29.09 -8.76
CA VAL A 292 7.31 -28.67 -7.97
C VAL A 292 8.34 -28.06 -8.92
N GLU A 293 8.77 -26.84 -8.62
CA GLU A 293 9.78 -26.11 -9.41
C GLU A 293 10.98 -25.75 -8.55
N ASP A 294 12.17 -25.93 -9.10
CA ASP A 294 13.41 -25.43 -8.50
C ASP A 294 13.54 -23.92 -8.75
N TYR A 295 14.21 -23.23 -7.82
CA TYR A 295 14.50 -21.81 -7.98
C TYR A 295 15.88 -21.43 -7.46
N ASP A 296 16.47 -20.41 -8.05
CA ASP A 296 17.65 -19.71 -7.52
C ASP A 296 17.24 -18.41 -6.79
N PHE A 297 16.09 -17.84 -7.19
CA PHE A 297 15.45 -16.69 -6.55
C PHE A 297 13.93 -16.87 -6.56
N ILE A 298 13.27 -16.58 -5.45
CA ILE A 298 11.81 -16.54 -5.40
C ILE A 298 11.32 -15.32 -4.62
N HIS A 299 10.34 -14.59 -5.19
CA HIS A 299 9.64 -13.51 -4.48
C HIS A 299 8.25 -13.96 -4.05
N VAL A 300 8.00 -13.98 -2.75
CA VAL A 300 6.78 -14.52 -2.12
C VAL A 300 5.97 -13.41 -1.44
N PRO A 301 5.01 -12.76 -2.13
CA PRO A 301 3.94 -12.02 -1.48
C PRO A 301 2.99 -13.00 -0.78
N PRO A 302 2.73 -12.83 0.52
CA PRO A 302 1.81 -13.74 1.21
C PRO A 302 0.35 -13.46 0.83
N PRO A 303 -0.56 -14.42 1.00
CA PRO A 303 -1.97 -14.12 1.16
C PRO A 303 -2.18 -13.08 2.26
N MET A 304 -3.23 -12.26 2.16
CA MET A 304 -3.52 -11.21 3.15
C MET A 304 -4.98 -11.27 3.57
N ARG A 305 -5.23 -10.94 4.83
CA ARG A 305 -6.55 -10.94 5.45
C ARG A 305 -6.67 -9.83 6.51
N ALA A 306 -7.83 -9.65 7.07
CA ALA A 306 -7.98 -8.80 8.25
C ALA A 306 -7.23 -9.38 9.46
N PRO A 307 -6.76 -8.54 10.41
CA PRO A 307 -6.30 -8.99 11.72
C PRO A 307 -7.38 -9.77 12.47
N ASP A 308 -6.98 -10.73 13.30
CA ASP A 308 -7.90 -11.66 13.97
C ASP A 308 -8.96 -10.93 14.81
N ALA A 309 -8.61 -9.87 15.50
CA ALA A 309 -9.55 -9.08 16.28
C ALA A 309 -10.72 -8.53 15.44
N VAL A 310 -10.50 -8.14 14.17
CA VAL A 310 -11.56 -7.71 13.26
C VAL A 310 -12.25 -8.92 12.61
N LYS A 311 -11.48 -9.88 12.09
CA LYS A 311 -11.98 -11.07 11.40
C LYS A 311 -12.98 -11.86 12.25
N ASN A 312 -12.70 -11.97 13.55
CA ASN A 312 -13.52 -12.74 14.50
C ASN A 312 -14.61 -11.89 15.19
N SER A 313 -14.81 -10.64 14.74
CA SER A 313 -15.79 -9.74 15.33
C SER A 313 -17.04 -9.59 14.46
N PRO A 314 -18.14 -9.06 15.05
CA PRO A 314 -19.32 -8.67 14.27
C PRO A 314 -19.05 -7.59 13.21
N LEU A 315 -17.90 -6.89 13.25
CA LEU A 315 -17.54 -5.85 12.28
C LEU A 315 -17.10 -6.40 10.93
N ALA A 316 -16.75 -7.67 10.83
CA ALA A 316 -16.36 -8.30 9.57
C ALA A 316 -17.55 -8.49 8.64
N TRP A 317 -17.29 -8.50 7.31
CA TRP A 317 -18.24 -9.01 6.32
C TRP A 317 -18.68 -10.41 6.69
N GLN A 318 -20.00 -10.65 6.77
CA GLN A 318 -20.56 -11.95 7.09
C GLN A 318 -20.74 -12.82 5.85
N GLU A 319 -20.97 -12.19 4.69
CA GLU A 319 -21.25 -12.85 3.42
C GLU A 319 -20.50 -12.18 2.27
N GLY A 320 -20.44 -12.85 1.11
CA GLY A 320 -19.84 -12.32 -0.10
C GLY A 320 -18.31 -12.46 -0.14
N PRO A 321 -17.68 -11.90 -1.19
CA PRO A 321 -16.27 -12.16 -1.50
C PRO A 321 -15.27 -11.62 -0.47
N MET A 322 -15.69 -10.69 0.37
CA MET A 322 -14.83 -10.09 1.41
C MET A 322 -14.91 -10.85 2.75
N ALA A 323 -15.90 -11.71 2.92
CA ALA A 323 -16.12 -12.48 4.16
C ALA A 323 -14.96 -13.44 4.45
N ALA A 324 -14.48 -14.18 3.44
CA ALA A 324 -13.40 -15.14 3.59
C ALA A 324 -12.13 -14.54 4.21
N GLY A 325 -11.81 -13.29 3.89
CA GLY A 325 -10.69 -12.54 4.45
C GLY A 325 -11.01 -11.83 5.78
N GLY A 326 -12.26 -11.89 6.25
CA GLY A 326 -12.71 -11.20 7.48
C GLY A 326 -12.57 -9.69 7.43
N TRP A 327 -12.64 -9.10 6.23
CA TRP A 327 -12.48 -7.66 6.06
C TRP A 327 -13.62 -6.87 6.70
N LEU A 328 -13.33 -5.65 7.17
CA LEU A 328 -14.31 -4.74 7.77
C LEU A 328 -15.46 -4.44 6.80
N GLU A 329 -16.70 -4.62 7.25
CA GLU A 329 -17.90 -4.39 6.46
C GLU A 329 -18.26 -2.90 6.40
N VAL A 330 -17.85 -2.22 5.34
CA VAL A 330 -18.17 -0.81 5.12
C VAL A 330 -18.96 -0.59 3.83
N ASP A 331 -19.75 0.46 3.80
CA ASP A 331 -20.23 1.02 2.56
C ASP A 331 -19.04 1.60 1.77
N PRO A 332 -18.83 1.21 0.50
CA PRO A 332 -17.64 1.58 -0.25
C PRO A 332 -17.55 3.08 -0.56
N GLY A 333 -18.67 3.79 -0.57
CA GLY A 333 -18.73 5.22 -0.81
C GLY A 333 -18.53 6.03 0.46
N THR A 334 -19.32 5.79 1.50
CA THR A 334 -19.28 6.57 2.73
C THR A 334 -18.19 6.13 3.71
N LEU A 335 -17.70 4.89 3.58
CA LEU A 335 -16.73 4.24 4.47
C LEU A 335 -17.27 4.06 5.90
N GLN A 336 -18.58 4.23 6.10
CA GLN A 336 -19.29 3.92 7.33
C GLN A 336 -19.59 2.42 7.37
N HIS A 337 -19.55 1.81 8.55
CA HIS A 337 -19.94 0.41 8.73
C HIS A 337 -21.43 0.24 8.43
N LYS A 338 -21.80 -0.81 7.67
CA LYS A 338 -23.17 -0.98 7.18
C LYS A 338 -24.20 -1.27 8.27
N ARG A 339 -23.78 -1.86 9.38
CA ARG A 339 -24.66 -2.25 10.50
C ARG A 339 -24.48 -1.38 11.75
N TYR A 340 -23.34 -0.71 11.91
CA TYR A 340 -23.00 0.11 13.09
C TYR A 340 -22.73 1.54 12.65
N PRO A 341 -23.72 2.45 12.76
CA PRO A 341 -23.63 3.81 12.19
C PRO A 341 -22.58 4.71 12.86
N ASN A 342 -22.12 4.38 14.06
CA ASN A 342 -21.05 5.07 14.78
C ASN A 342 -19.65 4.47 14.52
N VAL A 343 -19.53 3.50 13.60
CA VAL A 343 -18.26 2.85 13.24
C VAL A 343 -17.88 3.20 11.80
N PHE A 344 -16.61 3.54 11.60
CA PHE A 344 -16.04 3.86 10.29
C PHE A 344 -14.78 3.03 10.03
N GLY A 345 -14.50 2.75 8.76
CA GLY A 345 -13.29 2.06 8.33
C GLY A 345 -12.38 2.96 7.48
N CYS A 346 -11.06 2.89 7.66
CA CYS A 346 -10.11 3.60 6.83
C CYS A 346 -8.84 2.81 6.56
N GLY A 347 -8.39 2.77 5.31
CA GLY A 347 -7.17 2.10 4.89
C GLY A 347 -7.37 0.62 4.53
N ASP A 348 -6.31 -0.16 4.68
CA ASP A 348 -6.24 -1.53 4.13
C ASP A 348 -7.21 -2.52 4.77
N ILE A 349 -7.78 -2.20 5.93
CA ILE A 349 -8.76 -3.04 6.62
C ILE A 349 -10.11 -3.12 5.89
N ASN A 350 -10.46 -2.10 5.11
CA ASN A 350 -11.76 -2.02 4.46
C ASN A 350 -11.99 -3.18 3.48
N GLY A 351 -13.14 -3.83 3.59
CA GLY A 351 -13.62 -4.84 2.66
C GLY A 351 -14.20 -4.21 1.40
N THR A 352 -13.36 -3.51 0.65
CA THR A 352 -13.71 -2.88 -0.63
C THR A 352 -12.98 -3.56 -1.78
N ALA A 353 -13.56 -3.50 -2.98
CA ALA A 353 -13.01 -4.18 -4.15
C ALA A 353 -11.59 -3.70 -4.54
N LYS A 354 -11.26 -2.46 -4.20
CA LYS A 354 -9.97 -1.83 -4.49
C LYS A 354 -9.57 -0.92 -3.32
N GLY A 355 -8.33 -0.43 -3.31
CA GLY A 355 -7.98 0.66 -2.43
C GLY A 355 -7.05 0.33 -1.26
N LYS A 356 -6.22 -0.70 -1.35
CA LYS A 356 -5.22 -0.98 -0.31
C LYS A 356 -3.88 -0.29 -0.63
N THR A 357 -3.91 1.06 -0.74
CA THR A 357 -2.73 1.90 -1.02
C THR A 357 -2.71 3.19 -0.19
N ALA A 358 -1.53 3.79 -0.03
CA ALA A 358 -1.39 5.09 0.65
C ALA A 358 -2.14 6.22 -0.07
N ALA A 359 -2.26 6.16 -1.39
CA ALA A 359 -3.01 7.13 -2.19
C ALA A 359 -4.51 7.05 -1.91
N THR A 360 -5.04 5.83 -1.75
CA THR A 360 -6.41 5.58 -1.28
C THR A 360 -6.64 6.20 0.10
N VAL A 361 -5.72 5.98 1.04
CA VAL A 361 -5.82 6.58 2.39
C VAL A 361 -5.87 8.11 2.30
N LYS A 362 -5.02 8.73 1.47
CA LYS A 362 -5.03 10.19 1.27
C LYS A 362 -6.40 10.71 0.85
N LYS A 363 -7.12 9.97 0.00
CA LYS A 363 -8.45 10.35 -0.49
C LYS A 363 -9.59 9.93 0.45
N SER A 364 -9.45 8.81 1.16
CA SER A 364 -10.50 8.30 2.05
C SER A 364 -10.52 8.98 3.43
N VAL A 365 -9.38 9.44 3.96
CA VAL A 365 -9.32 10.16 5.24
C VAL A 365 -10.25 11.39 5.29
N PRO A 366 -10.29 12.29 4.29
CA PRO A 366 -11.27 13.38 4.26
C PRO A 366 -12.72 12.91 4.23
N VAL A 367 -13.00 11.80 3.53
CA VAL A 367 -14.35 11.22 3.44
C VAL A 367 -14.82 10.72 4.80
N VAL A 368 -13.99 9.93 5.48
CA VAL A 368 -14.29 9.44 6.83
C VAL A 368 -14.49 10.61 7.80
N MET A 369 -13.62 11.64 7.75
CA MET A 369 -13.75 12.81 8.61
C MET A 369 -15.08 13.53 8.42
N GLU A 370 -15.43 13.87 7.17
CA GLU A 370 -16.64 14.63 6.87
C GLU A 370 -17.91 13.84 7.23
N ASN A 371 -17.90 12.54 6.95
CA ASN A 371 -19.03 11.66 7.28
C ASN A 371 -19.16 11.43 8.79
N LEU A 372 -18.06 11.27 9.53
CA LEU A 372 -18.07 11.19 10.98
C LEU A 372 -18.64 12.47 11.61
N LEU A 373 -18.20 13.65 11.15
CA LEU A 373 -18.72 14.93 11.62
C LEU A 373 -20.20 15.11 11.29
N SER A 374 -20.69 14.57 10.17
CA SER A 374 -22.10 14.56 9.84
C SER A 374 -22.90 13.71 10.82
N VAL A 375 -22.43 12.48 11.12
CA VAL A 375 -23.09 11.60 12.10
C VAL A 375 -23.08 12.19 13.52
N MET A 376 -21.99 12.84 13.94
CA MET A 376 -21.91 13.55 15.22
C MET A 376 -22.92 14.70 15.35
N GLN A 377 -23.48 15.16 14.24
CA GLN A 377 -24.49 16.21 14.16
C GLN A 377 -25.86 15.67 13.75
N ASP A 378 -26.11 14.38 13.97
CA ASP A 378 -27.36 13.67 13.62
C ASP A 378 -27.74 13.80 12.13
N ARG A 379 -26.73 13.94 11.23
CA ARG A 379 -26.90 14.01 9.79
C ARG A 379 -26.40 12.75 9.12
N GLN A 380 -27.00 12.39 7.99
CA GLN A 380 -26.55 11.25 7.19
C GLN A 380 -25.19 11.52 6.52
N PRO A 381 -24.31 10.52 6.40
CA PRO A 381 -23.09 10.60 5.60
C PRO A 381 -23.41 10.89 4.14
N GLN A 382 -22.78 11.90 3.56
CA GLN A 382 -23.01 12.31 2.15
C GLN A 382 -21.75 12.35 1.32
N LYS A 383 -20.59 12.41 1.96
CA LYS A 383 -19.31 12.42 1.23
C LYS A 383 -19.02 11.04 0.67
N ILE A 384 -18.72 11.01 -0.62
CA ILE A 384 -18.52 9.74 -1.34
C ILE A 384 -17.06 9.60 -1.77
N PHE A 385 -16.50 8.45 -1.45
CA PHE A 385 -15.23 7.96 -1.95
C PHE A 385 -15.46 7.16 -3.24
N ASP A 386 -14.75 7.49 -4.30
CA ASP A 386 -14.91 6.90 -5.63
C ASP A 386 -14.03 5.65 -5.88
N GLY A 387 -13.25 5.23 -4.87
CA GLY A 387 -12.32 4.12 -5.01
C GLY A 387 -10.96 4.50 -5.57
N TYR A 388 -10.64 5.79 -5.63
CA TYR A 388 -9.35 6.25 -6.15
C TYR A 388 -8.18 5.49 -5.54
N THR A 389 -7.39 4.92 -6.42
CA THR A 389 -6.21 4.13 -6.10
C THR A 389 -5.08 4.57 -7.01
N SER A 390 -3.88 4.72 -6.47
CA SER A 390 -2.69 5.02 -7.27
C SER A 390 -1.58 4.02 -6.95
N CYS A 391 -0.95 3.52 -8.02
CA CYS A 391 0.17 2.62 -7.96
C CYS A 391 1.25 3.08 -8.95
N PRO A 392 2.25 3.86 -8.54
CA PRO A 392 3.38 4.15 -9.40
C PRO A 392 4.15 2.85 -9.63
N LEU A 393 3.94 2.26 -10.81
CA LEU A 393 4.52 0.97 -11.19
C LEU A 393 5.94 1.18 -11.72
N LEU A 394 6.94 0.81 -10.93
CA LEU A 394 8.34 0.85 -11.34
C LEU A 394 8.57 -0.21 -12.44
N VAL A 395 9.03 0.21 -13.60
CA VAL A 395 9.31 -0.70 -14.73
C VAL A 395 10.82 -0.87 -14.97
N ARG A 396 11.62 0.09 -14.54
CA ARG A 396 13.09 0.05 -14.44
C ARG A 396 13.58 1.20 -13.58
N GLU A 397 14.84 1.20 -13.25
CA GLU A 397 15.44 2.37 -12.61
C GLU A 397 15.34 3.58 -13.55
N GLY A 398 14.87 4.71 -13.03
CA GLY A 398 14.62 5.92 -13.81
C GLY A 398 13.29 5.95 -14.57
N ALA A 399 12.44 4.93 -14.49
CA ALA A 399 11.13 4.94 -15.15
C ALA A 399 10.02 4.28 -14.34
N ALA A 400 8.85 4.92 -14.33
CA ALA A 400 7.63 4.36 -13.74
C ALA A 400 6.41 4.72 -14.59
N LEU A 401 5.39 3.87 -14.54
CA LEU A 401 4.04 4.20 -14.99
C LEU A 401 3.29 4.77 -13.79
N LEU A 402 2.72 5.97 -13.93
CA LEU A 402 1.84 6.51 -12.90
C LEU A 402 0.41 6.01 -13.17
N VAL A 403 0.08 4.88 -12.55
CA VAL A 403 -1.20 4.23 -12.72
C VAL A 403 -2.16 4.72 -11.64
N GLU A 404 -3.27 5.31 -12.04
CA GLU A 404 -4.32 5.86 -11.17
C GLU A 404 -5.68 5.45 -11.73
N PHE A 405 -6.55 4.92 -10.87
CA PHE A 405 -7.85 4.39 -11.27
C PHE A 405 -8.88 4.44 -10.14
N ASP A 406 -10.15 4.28 -10.49
CA ASP A 406 -11.31 4.27 -9.59
C ASP A 406 -11.92 2.86 -9.41
N TYR A 407 -13.07 2.76 -8.71
CA TYR A 407 -13.81 1.50 -8.56
C TYR A 407 -14.32 0.91 -9.87
N LYS A 408 -14.53 1.74 -10.90
CA LYS A 408 -15.07 1.34 -12.20
C LYS A 408 -13.99 0.97 -13.22
N ASP A 409 -12.74 0.86 -12.80
CA ASP A 409 -11.57 0.61 -13.65
C ASP A 409 -11.23 1.76 -14.63
N ASN A 410 -11.83 2.93 -14.46
CA ASN A 410 -11.44 4.09 -15.24
C ASN A 410 -10.06 4.58 -14.82
N LEU A 411 -9.21 4.90 -15.79
CA LEU A 411 -7.97 5.63 -15.51
C LEU A 411 -8.30 7.07 -15.13
N THR A 412 -7.82 7.51 -13.97
CA THR A 412 -8.09 8.83 -13.38
C THR A 412 -6.81 9.62 -13.13
N PRO A 413 -6.05 10.00 -14.18
CA PRO A 413 -4.75 10.63 -14.02
C PRO A 413 -4.86 11.98 -13.30
N SER A 414 -4.15 12.13 -12.18
CA SER A 414 -4.10 13.36 -11.40
C SER A 414 -3.14 14.41 -12.00
N LEU A 415 -2.25 13.99 -12.89
CA LEU A 415 -1.26 14.82 -13.54
C LEU A 415 -1.41 14.76 -15.08
N PRO A 416 -2.05 15.76 -15.73
CA PRO A 416 -2.33 15.72 -17.16
C PRO A 416 -1.12 15.54 -18.06
N MET A 417 0.08 15.95 -17.59
CA MET A 417 1.34 15.82 -18.32
C MET A 417 1.94 14.41 -18.27
N VAL A 418 1.45 13.53 -17.39
CA VAL A 418 1.94 12.14 -17.27
C VAL A 418 0.94 11.21 -17.89
N LYS A 419 1.30 10.60 -19.01
CA LYS A 419 0.47 9.59 -19.66
C LYS A 419 0.52 8.28 -18.84
N PRO A 420 -0.61 7.70 -18.42
CA PRO A 420 -0.66 6.63 -17.44
C PRO A 420 0.16 5.39 -17.79
N LEU A 421 0.12 4.92 -19.03
CA LEU A 421 0.74 3.65 -19.44
C LEU A 421 2.05 3.86 -20.21
N GLN A 422 2.70 5.01 -20.06
CA GLN A 422 3.98 5.30 -20.69
C GLN A 422 5.09 5.46 -19.67
N ASP A 423 6.31 5.06 -20.03
CA ASP A 423 7.49 5.26 -19.22
C ASP A 423 7.68 6.75 -18.92
N SER A 424 7.77 7.09 -17.65
CA SER A 424 7.93 8.46 -17.19
C SER A 424 9.04 8.57 -16.15
N TYR A 425 10.08 9.34 -16.50
CA TYR A 425 11.10 9.75 -15.54
C TYR A 425 10.51 10.65 -14.44
N PHE A 426 9.54 11.47 -14.81
CA PHE A 426 8.86 12.34 -13.82
C PHE A 426 8.06 11.52 -12.80
N ALA A 427 7.32 10.49 -13.22
CA ALA A 427 6.63 9.57 -12.31
C ALA A 427 7.63 8.82 -11.39
N TRP A 428 8.79 8.43 -11.93
CA TRP A 428 9.90 7.89 -11.14
C TRP A 428 10.39 8.91 -10.09
N LEU A 429 10.64 10.17 -10.49
CA LEU A 429 11.09 11.22 -9.58
C LEU A 429 10.07 11.50 -8.48
N LEU A 430 8.77 11.52 -8.79
CA LEU A 430 7.70 11.62 -7.80
C LEU A 430 7.80 10.49 -6.77
N LYS A 431 7.93 9.24 -7.24
CA LYS A 431 8.07 8.07 -6.37
C LYS A 431 9.34 8.13 -5.52
N TYR A 432 10.46 8.53 -6.14
CA TYR A 432 11.77 8.53 -5.51
C TYR A 432 11.98 9.70 -4.54
N ARG A 433 11.34 10.88 -4.75
CA ARG A 433 11.61 12.13 -3.99
C ARG A 433 10.40 12.70 -3.26
N LEU A 434 9.19 12.62 -3.83
CA LEU A 434 8.08 13.46 -3.37
C LEU A 434 6.97 12.68 -2.64
N PHE A 435 6.82 11.37 -2.89
CA PHE A 435 5.73 10.63 -2.27
C PHE A 435 5.92 10.38 -0.77
N LYS A 436 7.15 10.23 -0.26
CA LYS A 436 7.35 10.15 1.19
C LYS A 436 6.98 11.46 1.90
N PRO A 437 7.44 12.66 1.49
CA PRO A 437 6.96 13.92 2.05
C PRO A 437 5.44 14.10 1.98
N SER A 438 4.80 13.76 0.85
CA SER A 438 3.34 13.81 0.71
C SER A 438 2.62 12.84 1.67
N TYR A 439 3.15 11.63 1.82
CA TYR A 439 2.65 10.64 2.78
C TYR A 439 2.74 11.17 4.23
N MET A 440 3.87 11.76 4.60
CA MET A 440 4.06 12.35 5.94
C MET A 440 3.14 13.55 6.17
N ALA A 441 2.79 14.31 5.13
CA ALA A 441 1.81 15.37 5.22
C ALA A 441 0.40 14.81 5.51
N VAL A 442 0.01 13.68 4.89
CA VAL A 442 -1.24 12.97 5.23
C VAL A 442 -1.23 12.48 6.68
N ALA A 443 -0.15 11.81 7.11
CA ALA A 443 -0.01 11.33 8.49
C ALA A 443 -0.17 12.46 9.53
N LYS A 444 0.32 13.66 9.21
CA LYS A 444 0.21 14.88 10.06
C LYS A 444 -1.09 15.66 9.83
N GLY A 445 -2.06 15.12 9.10
CA GLY A 445 -3.36 15.77 8.83
C GLY A 445 -3.24 17.13 8.14
N ARG A 446 -2.26 17.30 7.22
CA ARG A 446 -1.99 18.56 6.51
C ARG A 446 -2.56 18.59 5.09
N VAL A 447 -2.97 17.46 4.55
CA VAL A 447 -3.56 17.27 3.21
C VAL A 447 -4.65 16.22 3.26
#